data_efa04c603720734c22cafa98e147ef7f
#
_entry.id   efa04c603720734c22cafa98e147ef7f
#
_cell.length_a   1.000
_cell.length_b   1.000
_cell.length_c   1.000
_cell.angle_alpha   90.00
_cell.angle_beta   90.00
_cell.angle_gamma   90.00
#
_symmetry.space_group_name_H-M   'P 1'
#
loop_
_entity.id
_entity.type
_entity.pdbx_description
1 polymer ?
#
loop_
_entity_poly.entity_id
_entity_poly.type
_entity_poly.pdbx_seq_one_letter_code
_entity_poly.pdbx_strand_id
1 'polypeptide(L)'
;MNTLLKFSSYWCQPCHQLSRTLSNLTEGELTKVPAFSITEINVDKEQALAKDFNVRSIPTLVLLDSTGEEIRRSTGALTKDQLMKFLGDTQ
;
A
#
# COMPACT_ATOMS: atom_id res chain seq x y z
N MET A 1 0.61 -4.19 -15.02
CA MET A 1 0.90 -4.48 -13.60
C MET A 1 0.51 -3.28 -12.75
N ASN A 2 -0.14 -3.51 -11.64
CA ASN A 2 -0.50 -2.44 -10.71
C ASN A 2 0.72 -1.99 -9.90
N THR A 3 0.67 -0.76 -9.38
CA THR A 3 1.69 -0.24 -8.48
C THR A 3 1.04 0.10 -7.14
N LEU A 4 1.61 -0.44 -6.07
CA LEU A 4 1.17 -0.13 -4.72
C LEU A 4 2.12 0.89 -4.12
N LEU A 5 1.65 2.11 -3.93
CA LEU A 5 2.41 3.14 -3.24
C LEU A 5 2.16 3.02 -1.75
N LYS A 6 3.22 2.91 -0.97
CA LYS A 6 3.13 2.81 0.49
C LYS A 6 3.79 4.04 1.10
N PHE A 7 2.96 4.96 1.57
CA PHE A 7 3.41 6.17 2.25
C PHE A 7 3.60 5.86 3.73
N SER A 8 4.81 6.05 4.22
CA SER A 8 5.18 5.64 5.59
C SER A 8 6.31 6.51 6.12
N SER A 9 6.74 6.19 7.36
CA SER A 9 7.89 6.84 7.99
C SER A 9 8.55 5.83 8.92
N TYR A 10 9.81 6.04 9.26
CA TYR A 10 10.57 5.12 10.12
C TYR A 10 10.06 5.08 11.56
N TRP A 11 9.43 6.17 12.03
CA TRP A 11 8.97 6.27 13.42
C TRP A 11 7.53 5.77 13.61
N CYS A 12 6.89 5.33 12.56
CA CYS A 12 5.46 5.01 12.57
C CYS A 12 5.25 3.53 12.86
N GLN A 13 4.73 3.19 14.03
CA GLN A 13 4.46 1.79 14.41
C GLN A 13 3.41 1.11 13.53
N PRO A 14 2.25 1.75 13.24
CA PRO A 14 1.30 1.13 12.30
C PRO A 14 1.89 0.90 10.91
N CYS A 15 2.84 1.73 10.48
CA CYS A 15 3.54 1.52 9.21
C CYS A 15 4.37 0.24 9.25
N HIS A 16 5.07 -0.01 10.34
CA HIS A 16 5.84 -1.24 10.51
C HIS A 16 4.94 -2.47 10.56
N GLN A 17 3.80 -2.35 11.21
CA GLN A 17 2.82 -3.42 11.27
C GLN A 17 2.30 -3.76 9.86
N LEU A 18 1.99 -2.75 9.07
CA LEU A 18 1.54 -2.95 7.68
C LEU A 18 2.64 -3.60 6.83
N SER A 19 3.88 -3.19 7.02
CA SER A 19 5.03 -3.80 6.32
C SER A 19 5.14 -5.28 6.63
N ARG A 20 4.95 -5.68 7.89
CA ARG A 20 4.97 -7.09 8.28
C ARG A 20 3.84 -7.86 7.62
N THR A 21 2.65 -7.29 7.60
CA THR A 21 1.50 -7.94 6.94
C THR A 21 1.76 -8.15 5.46
N LEU A 22 2.30 -7.14 4.78
CA LEU A 22 2.66 -7.25 3.36
C LEU A 22 3.72 -8.32 3.12
N SER A 23 4.77 -8.36 3.94
CA SER A 23 5.87 -9.32 3.76
C SER A 23 5.47 -10.73 4.11
N ASN A 24 4.38 -10.93 4.85
CA ASN A 24 3.89 -12.25 5.24
C ASN A 24 2.91 -12.86 4.24
N LEU A 25 2.58 -12.15 3.15
CA LEU A 25 1.75 -12.72 2.11
C LEU A 25 2.50 -13.86 1.41
N THR A 26 1.84 -15.01 1.29
CA THR A 26 2.42 -16.17 0.62
C THR A 26 2.28 -16.08 -0.89
N GLU A 27 3.04 -16.89 -1.62
CA GLU A 27 2.90 -16.97 -3.07
C GLU A 27 1.47 -17.35 -3.48
N GLY A 28 0.87 -18.31 -2.77
CA GLY A 28 -0.50 -18.71 -3.04
C GLY A 28 -1.50 -17.58 -2.86
N GLU A 29 -1.27 -16.72 -1.86
CA GLU A 29 -2.13 -15.56 -1.65
C GLU A 29 -1.89 -14.52 -2.74
N LEU A 30 -0.64 -14.28 -3.12
CA LEU A 30 -0.31 -13.32 -4.15
C LEU A 30 -0.89 -13.68 -5.53
N THR A 31 -1.08 -14.97 -5.80
CA THR A 31 -1.70 -15.40 -7.06
C THR A 31 -3.19 -15.07 -7.14
N LYS A 32 -3.81 -14.76 -6.01
CA LYS A 32 -5.25 -14.44 -5.96
C LYS A 32 -5.57 -13.00 -6.29
N VAL A 33 -4.55 -12.16 -6.42
CA VAL A 33 -4.73 -10.74 -6.70
C VAL A 33 -3.98 -10.38 -7.99
N PRO A 34 -4.39 -9.30 -8.68
CA PRO A 34 -3.64 -8.83 -9.84
C PRO A 34 -2.18 -8.53 -9.47
N ALA A 35 -1.28 -8.80 -10.38
CA ALA A 35 0.15 -8.55 -10.15
C ALA A 35 0.39 -7.08 -9.82
N PHE A 36 1.26 -6.83 -8.86
CA PHE A 36 1.59 -5.48 -8.44
C PHE A 36 3.05 -5.39 -8.00
N SER A 37 3.60 -4.19 -8.09
CA SER A 37 4.89 -3.85 -7.49
C SER A 37 4.65 -2.88 -6.34
N ILE A 38 5.59 -2.84 -5.39
CA ILE A 38 5.51 -1.94 -4.24
C ILE A 38 6.55 -0.85 -4.40
N THR A 39 6.11 0.39 -4.24
CA THR A 39 7.00 1.54 -4.12
C THR A 39 6.81 2.14 -2.73
N GLU A 40 7.87 2.11 -1.94
CA GLU A 40 7.83 2.68 -0.60
C GLU A 40 8.22 4.15 -0.65
N ILE A 41 7.40 5.00 -0.02
CA ILE A 41 7.60 6.45 -0.03
C ILE A 41 7.68 6.92 1.42
N ASN A 42 8.86 7.43 1.79
CA ASN A 42 9.06 8.03 3.11
C ASN A 42 8.55 9.47 3.05
N VAL A 43 7.48 9.76 3.79
CA VAL A 43 6.83 11.08 3.72
C VAL A 43 7.70 12.20 4.28
N ASP A 44 8.66 11.88 5.16
CA ASP A 44 9.57 12.88 5.71
C ASP A 44 10.59 13.34 4.66
N LYS A 45 10.97 12.43 3.76
CA LYS A 45 11.93 12.72 2.69
C LYS A 45 11.25 13.21 1.42
N GLU A 46 10.05 12.77 1.14
CA GLU A 46 9.33 13.08 -0.09
C GLU A 46 8.02 13.79 0.22
N GLN A 47 8.14 14.94 0.86
CA GLN A 47 7.00 15.73 1.31
C GLN A 47 6.16 16.24 0.13
N ALA A 48 6.80 16.61 -0.97
CA ALA A 48 6.08 17.10 -2.15
C ALA A 48 5.19 16.00 -2.75
N LEU A 49 5.70 14.77 -2.79
CA LEU A 49 4.95 13.65 -3.34
C LEU A 49 3.77 13.29 -2.45
N ALA A 50 3.97 13.28 -1.13
CA ALA A 50 2.88 13.05 -0.18
C ALA A 50 1.79 14.11 -0.34
N LYS A 51 2.18 15.37 -0.55
CA LYS A 51 1.25 16.46 -0.77
C LYS A 51 0.49 16.29 -2.10
N ASP A 52 1.19 15.90 -3.16
CA ASP A 52 0.59 15.69 -4.48
C ASP A 52 -0.48 14.61 -4.43
N PHE A 53 -0.25 13.55 -3.64
CA PHE A 53 -1.24 12.49 -3.45
C PHE A 53 -2.24 12.79 -2.33
N ASN A 54 -2.15 13.97 -1.73
CA ASN A 54 -3.05 14.39 -0.65
C ASN A 54 -3.04 13.42 0.53
N VAL A 55 -1.87 12.91 0.88
CA VAL A 55 -1.68 12.00 2.02
C VAL A 55 -1.61 12.82 3.29
N ARG A 56 -2.54 12.57 4.22
CA ARG A 56 -2.67 13.32 5.47
C ARG A 56 -2.31 12.51 6.70
N SER A 57 -2.28 11.20 6.58
CA SER A 57 -1.91 10.31 7.67
C SER A 57 -1.14 9.14 7.12
N ILE A 58 -0.40 8.47 7.97
CA ILE A 58 0.40 7.29 7.60
C ILE A 58 0.06 6.13 8.54
N PRO A 59 0.13 4.89 8.02
CA PRO A 59 0.43 4.55 6.64
C PRO A 59 -0.75 4.82 5.72
N THR A 60 -0.47 5.16 4.47
CA THR A 60 -1.49 5.23 3.42
C THR A 60 -1.03 4.38 2.26
N LEU A 61 -1.92 3.52 1.78
CA LEU A 61 -1.72 2.74 0.58
C LEU A 61 -2.53 3.36 -0.55
N VAL A 62 -1.88 3.55 -1.70
CA VAL A 62 -2.55 4.01 -2.92
C VAL A 62 -2.24 2.98 -4.00
N LEU A 63 -3.28 2.36 -4.53
CA LEU A 63 -3.13 1.37 -5.60
C LEU A 63 -3.38 2.03 -6.93
N LEU A 64 -2.37 1.99 -7.80
CA LEU A 64 -2.44 2.54 -9.14
C LEU A 64 -2.53 1.41 -10.16
N ASP A 65 -3.27 1.65 -11.24
CA ASP A 65 -3.28 0.71 -12.36
C ASP A 65 -2.06 0.93 -13.27
N SER A 66 -1.98 0.18 -14.36
CA SER A 66 -0.84 0.23 -15.28
C SER A 66 -0.72 1.57 -16.02
N THR A 67 -1.76 2.37 -16.04
CA THR A 67 -1.73 3.71 -16.65
C THR A 67 -1.36 4.79 -15.64
N GLY A 68 -1.22 4.43 -14.37
CA GLY A 68 -0.91 5.39 -13.30
C GLY A 68 -2.15 5.98 -12.64
N GLU A 69 -3.34 5.53 -13.02
CA GLU A 69 -4.57 6.02 -12.38
C GLU A 69 -4.81 5.34 -11.05
N GLU A 70 -5.31 6.10 -10.08
CA GLU A 70 -5.60 5.57 -8.77
C GLU A 70 -6.85 4.70 -8.82
N ILE A 71 -6.70 3.41 -8.41
CA ILE A 71 -7.82 2.49 -8.30
C ILE A 71 -8.56 2.70 -6.98
N ARG A 72 -7.81 2.71 -5.87
CA ARG A 72 -8.35 2.93 -4.52
C ARG A 72 -7.22 3.24 -3.57
N ARG A 73 -7.58 3.71 -2.37
CA ARG A 73 -6.61 3.97 -1.31
C ARG A 73 -7.15 3.52 0.04
N SER A 74 -6.25 3.33 0.99
CA SER A 74 -6.58 2.93 2.34
C SER A 74 -5.61 3.61 3.30
N THR A 75 -6.10 4.01 4.48
CA THR A 75 -5.27 4.60 5.53
C THR A 75 -5.27 3.67 6.74
N GLY A 76 -4.13 3.64 7.45
CA GLY A 76 -3.97 2.84 8.64
C GLY A 76 -3.47 1.43 8.35
N ALA A 77 -3.12 0.72 9.41
CA ALA A 77 -2.70 -0.67 9.29
C ALA A 77 -3.91 -1.53 8.95
N LEU A 78 -3.70 -2.49 8.05
CA LEU A 78 -4.74 -3.42 7.62
C LEU A 78 -4.43 -4.82 8.15
N THR A 79 -5.47 -5.58 8.45
CA THR A 79 -5.33 -7.02 8.63
C THR A 79 -5.01 -7.67 7.29
N LYS A 80 -4.56 -8.93 7.34
CA LYS A 80 -4.26 -9.66 6.12
C LYS A 80 -5.48 -9.76 5.19
N ASP A 81 -6.65 -10.06 5.76
CA ASP A 81 -7.87 -10.17 4.96
C ASP A 81 -8.25 -8.83 4.32
N GLN A 82 -8.13 -7.74 5.07
CA GLN A 82 -8.39 -6.41 4.54
C GLN A 82 -7.40 -6.06 3.44
N LEU A 83 -6.14 -6.40 3.63
CA LEU A 83 -5.10 -6.14 2.64
C LEU A 83 -5.35 -6.93 1.36
N MET A 84 -5.72 -8.20 1.48
CA MET A 84 -6.03 -9.03 0.31
C MET A 84 -7.18 -8.45 -0.50
N LYS A 85 -8.23 -8.01 0.17
CA LYS A 85 -9.37 -7.37 -0.50
C LYS A 85 -8.94 -6.07 -1.17
N PHE A 86 -8.10 -5.30 -0.49
CA PHE A 86 -7.58 -4.04 -1.04
C PHE A 86 -6.79 -4.29 -2.32
N LEU A 87 -6.00 -5.36 -2.37
CA LEU A 87 -5.18 -5.69 -3.52
C LEU A 87 -5.98 -6.29 -4.69
N GLY A 88 -7.22 -6.68 -4.45
CA GLY A 88 -8.09 -7.15 -5.53
C GLY A 88 -8.63 -8.56 -5.39
N ASP A 89 -8.46 -9.20 -4.25
CA ASP A 89 -9.07 -10.50 -3.98
C ASP A 89 -10.58 -10.32 -3.86
N THR A 90 -11.31 -10.97 -4.75
CA THR A 90 -12.77 -10.82 -4.82
C THR A 90 -13.54 -11.91 -4.08
N GLN A 91 -12.85 -12.81 -3.41
CA GLN A 91 -13.51 -13.91 -2.68
C GLN A 91 -13.93 -13.50 -1.28
#